data_bc6ca8ed971ec84491b5f4db5b2aebf4
#
_entry.id   bc6ca8ed971ec84491b5f4db5b2aebf4
#
_cell.length_a   1.000
_cell.length_b   1.000
_cell.length_c   1.000
_cell.angle_alpha   90.00
_cell.angle_beta   90.00
_cell.angle_gamma   90.00
#
_symmetry.space_group_name_H-M   'P 1'
#
loop_
_entity.id
_entity.type
_entity.pdbx_description
1 polymer ?
#
loop_
_entity_poly.entity_id
_entity_poly.type
_entity_poly.pdbx_seq_one_letter_code
_entity_poly.pdbx_strand_id
1 'polypeptide(L)'
;MYKDFYGLREYPFNMTPDPAFLFLSRNHRMALDVLRYGIRERKGFVAITGEVGAGKTTLCRALLDSFDGTTKTALVLNPCLSAAQVLRVICDEFRLQPVKTTKKDLYDTLNAFLLRELAANHIVALIIDEAQNLKPSVLEQIRLLSNLETAKEKLLQIVLVGQPELGALLAQDNLRQLKQRIALRHHVEPLAAEEVGEYIAHRWRVAGGDSRMQWAPEALTMIYEYSRGVPRLINVICDKALLAGYVAEARVINASMVQRAIADSEGKPA
;
A
#
# COMPACT_ATOMS: atom_id res chain seq x y z
N MET A 1 28.75 8.98 -0.93
CA MET A 1 29.12 7.57 -0.84
C MET A 1 28.67 6.79 -2.08
N TYR A 2 28.01 5.60 -2.00
CA TYR A 2 27.73 4.81 -3.20
C TYR A 2 26.83 5.54 -4.22
N LYS A 3 25.94 6.43 -3.79
CA LYS A 3 25.12 7.25 -4.67
C LYS A 3 25.95 8.03 -5.69
N ASP A 4 26.98 8.71 -5.24
CA ASP A 4 27.86 9.53 -6.10
C ASP A 4 28.76 8.65 -6.97
N PHE A 5 29.24 7.54 -6.42
CA PHE A 5 30.05 6.55 -7.14
C PHE A 5 29.32 5.96 -8.35
N TYR A 6 28.03 5.63 -8.18
CA TYR A 6 27.20 5.10 -9.25
C TYR A 6 26.51 6.19 -10.09
N GLY A 7 26.68 7.48 -9.76
CA GLY A 7 26.09 8.60 -10.49
C GLY A 7 24.58 8.73 -10.33
N LEU A 8 24.04 8.30 -9.18
CA LEU A 8 22.62 8.34 -8.89
C LEU A 8 22.18 9.71 -8.38
N ARG A 9 20.95 10.11 -8.70
CA ARG A 9 20.31 11.32 -8.17
C ARG A 9 19.78 11.09 -6.75
N GLU A 10 19.28 9.87 -6.47
CA GLU A 10 18.73 9.46 -5.19
C GLU A 10 19.00 7.98 -4.91
N TYR A 11 18.68 7.52 -3.69
CA TYR A 11 18.90 6.12 -3.32
C TYR A 11 17.82 5.23 -3.94
N PRO A 12 18.17 4.24 -4.79
CA PRO A 12 17.19 3.44 -5.53
C PRO A 12 16.35 2.53 -4.63
N PHE A 13 16.91 2.08 -3.51
CA PHE A 13 16.31 1.09 -2.63
C PHE A 13 15.87 1.64 -1.28
N ASN A 14 15.52 2.93 -1.25
CA ASN A 14 14.98 3.58 -0.06
C ASN A 14 13.70 2.89 0.42
N MET A 15 13.54 2.81 1.76
CA MET A 15 12.42 2.11 2.42
C MET A 15 11.15 2.95 2.53
N THR A 16 11.26 4.26 2.33
CA THR A 16 10.10 5.16 2.37
C THR A 16 9.18 4.89 1.18
N PRO A 17 7.88 4.72 1.39
CA PRO A 17 6.93 4.55 0.29
C PRO A 17 6.87 5.79 -0.59
N ASP A 18 7.41 5.69 -1.80
CA ASP A 18 7.40 6.74 -2.81
C ASP A 18 6.70 6.20 -4.07
N PRO A 19 5.58 6.81 -4.50
CA PRO A 19 4.87 6.40 -5.70
C PRO A 19 5.72 6.43 -6.98
N ALA A 20 6.72 7.31 -7.07
CA ALA A 20 7.62 7.39 -8.22
C ALA A 20 8.41 6.08 -8.44
N PHE A 21 8.71 5.36 -7.35
CA PHE A 21 9.41 4.08 -7.37
C PHE A 21 8.47 2.86 -7.45
N LEU A 22 7.17 3.07 -7.62
CA LEU A 22 6.22 1.97 -7.73
C LEU A 22 6.47 1.18 -9.02
N PHE A 23 6.86 -0.07 -8.87
CA PHE A 23 6.91 -1.03 -9.96
C PHE A 23 5.57 -1.75 -10.04
N LEU A 24 4.86 -1.56 -11.14
CA LEU A 24 3.58 -2.23 -11.38
C LEU A 24 3.83 -3.63 -11.97
N SER A 25 4.08 -4.61 -11.11
CA SER A 25 4.03 -6.01 -11.50
C SER A 25 2.64 -6.37 -12.03
N ARG A 26 2.50 -7.54 -12.64
CA ARG A 26 1.18 -8.02 -13.11
C ARG A 26 0.14 -8.02 -11.99
N ASN A 27 0.52 -8.51 -10.80
CA ASN A 27 -0.38 -8.59 -9.66
C ASN A 27 -0.72 -7.19 -9.09
N HIS A 28 0.25 -6.26 -9.03
CA HIS A 28 0.01 -4.87 -8.61
C HIS A 28 -0.93 -4.13 -9.57
N ARG A 29 -0.82 -4.36 -10.88
CA ARG A 29 -1.77 -3.79 -11.87
C ARG A 29 -3.17 -4.29 -11.63
N MET A 30 -3.35 -5.61 -11.44
CA MET A 30 -4.66 -6.19 -11.12
C MET A 30 -5.24 -5.62 -9.83
N ALA A 31 -4.43 -5.47 -8.77
CA ALA A 31 -4.86 -4.86 -7.51
C ALA A 31 -5.34 -3.41 -7.72
N LEU A 32 -4.60 -2.62 -8.50
CA LEU A 32 -4.96 -1.24 -8.83
C LEU A 32 -6.26 -1.16 -9.64
N ASP A 33 -6.44 -2.06 -10.60
CA ASP A 33 -7.66 -2.13 -11.41
C ASP A 33 -8.88 -2.54 -10.59
N VAL A 34 -8.74 -3.49 -9.66
CA VAL A 34 -9.79 -3.89 -8.71
C VAL A 34 -10.19 -2.70 -7.82
N LEU A 35 -9.21 -1.94 -7.33
CA LEU A 35 -9.46 -0.75 -6.52
C LEU A 35 -10.18 0.34 -7.31
N ARG A 36 -9.68 0.66 -8.51
CA ARG A 36 -10.32 1.65 -9.39
C ARG A 36 -11.74 1.26 -9.77
N TYR A 37 -11.94 0.01 -10.15
CA TYR A 37 -13.26 -0.52 -10.47
C TYR A 37 -14.20 -0.43 -9.27
N GLY A 38 -13.76 -0.90 -8.09
CA GLY A 38 -14.58 -0.88 -6.88
C GLY A 38 -15.03 0.53 -6.49
N ILE A 39 -14.15 1.52 -6.62
CA ILE A 39 -14.42 2.92 -6.28
C ILE A 39 -15.32 3.56 -7.34
N ARG A 40 -14.98 3.45 -8.63
CA ARG A 40 -15.74 4.07 -9.73
C ARG A 40 -17.16 3.53 -9.86
N GLU A 41 -17.30 2.22 -9.72
CA GLU A 41 -18.60 1.53 -9.81
C GLU A 41 -19.36 1.49 -8.48
N ARG A 42 -18.94 2.29 -7.51
CA ARG A 42 -19.61 2.47 -6.21
C ARG A 42 -19.97 1.15 -5.52
N LYS A 43 -19.02 0.17 -5.52
CA LYS A 43 -19.24 -1.18 -4.97
C LYS A 43 -19.32 -1.22 -3.44
N GLY A 44 -19.08 -0.12 -2.76
CA GLY A 44 -19.12 -0.03 -1.30
C GLY A 44 -17.82 -0.47 -0.66
N PHE A 45 -17.66 -1.76 -0.36
CA PHE A 45 -16.44 -2.28 0.27
C PHE A 45 -15.53 -3.03 -0.69
N VAL A 46 -14.23 -2.70 -0.61
CA VAL A 46 -13.13 -3.44 -1.25
C VAL A 46 -12.12 -3.84 -0.18
N ALA A 47 -11.58 -5.05 -0.25
CA ALA A 47 -10.52 -5.51 0.64
C ALA A 47 -9.26 -5.89 -0.16
N ILE A 48 -8.13 -5.31 0.22
CA ILE A 48 -6.81 -5.65 -0.32
C ILE A 48 -5.97 -6.24 0.80
N THR A 49 -5.43 -7.42 0.58
CA THR A 49 -4.50 -8.06 1.50
C THR A 49 -3.16 -8.31 0.82
N GLY A 50 -2.14 -8.63 1.58
CA GLY A 50 -0.81 -9.00 1.06
C GLY A 50 0.23 -8.97 2.17
N GLU A 51 1.37 -9.62 1.94
CA GLU A 51 2.44 -9.73 2.92
C GLU A 51 3.02 -8.38 3.34
N VAL A 52 3.68 -8.36 4.51
CA VAL A 52 4.42 -7.17 4.98
C VAL A 52 5.49 -6.81 3.95
N GLY A 53 5.49 -5.55 3.52
CA GLY A 53 6.48 -5.10 2.52
C GLY A 53 6.15 -5.44 1.07
N ALA A 54 4.95 -6.00 0.77
CA ALA A 54 4.48 -6.27 -0.60
C ALA A 54 4.11 -5.00 -1.41
N GLY A 55 4.25 -3.79 -0.83
CA GLY A 55 3.99 -2.54 -1.57
C GLY A 55 2.56 -1.99 -1.47
N LYS A 56 1.70 -2.53 -0.60
CA LYS A 56 0.29 -2.12 -0.44
C LYS A 56 0.11 -0.62 -0.22
N THR A 57 0.85 -0.03 0.72
CA THR A 57 0.80 1.42 1.02
C THR A 57 1.22 2.26 -0.18
N THR A 58 2.24 1.84 -0.92
CA THR A 58 2.68 2.52 -2.15
C THR A 58 1.61 2.43 -3.23
N LEU A 59 0.95 1.27 -3.35
CA LEU A 59 -0.18 1.07 -4.26
C LEU A 59 -1.36 2.00 -3.92
N CYS A 60 -1.68 2.15 -2.62
CA CYS A 60 -2.73 3.08 -2.18
C CYS A 60 -2.39 4.53 -2.54
N ARG A 61 -1.14 4.97 -2.35
CA ARG A 61 -0.71 6.32 -2.73
C ARG A 61 -0.79 6.53 -4.24
N ALA A 62 -0.33 5.58 -5.04
CA ALA A 62 -0.44 5.64 -6.50
C ALA A 62 -1.91 5.64 -6.98
N LEU A 63 -2.79 4.94 -6.26
CA LEU A 63 -4.24 5.01 -6.51
C LEU A 63 -4.75 6.44 -6.26
N LEU A 64 -4.40 7.05 -5.12
CA LEU A 64 -4.82 8.40 -4.77
C LEU A 64 -4.34 9.43 -5.80
N ASP A 65 -3.08 9.33 -6.23
CA ASP A 65 -2.48 10.21 -7.25
C ASP A 65 -3.13 10.03 -8.64
N SER A 66 -3.80 8.90 -8.88
CA SER A 66 -4.48 8.59 -10.15
C SER A 66 -5.89 9.16 -10.25
N PHE A 67 -6.45 9.70 -9.16
CA PHE A 67 -7.78 10.29 -9.16
C PHE A 67 -7.71 11.76 -9.56
N ASP A 68 -8.71 12.17 -10.31
CA ASP A 68 -8.97 13.56 -10.63
C ASP A 68 -9.72 14.28 -9.49
N GLY A 69 -10.00 15.55 -9.67
CA GLY A 69 -10.73 16.36 -8.68
C GLY A 69 -12.17 15.91 -8.39
N THR A 70 -12.72 14.99 -9.18
CA THR A 70 -14.09 14.46 -9.03
C THR A 70 -14.16 13.35 -7.96
N THR A 71 -13.04 12.80 -7.52
CA THR A 71 -12.98 11.81 -6.45
C THR A 71 -12.39 12.45 -5.19
N LYS A 72 -13.18 12.50 -4.11
CA LYS A 72 -12.74 12.96 -2.79
C LYS A 72 -12.22 11.78 -2.00
N THR A 73 -11.01 11.88 -1.48
CA THR A 73 -10.34 10.75 -0.82
C THR A 73 -9.91 11.10 0.60
N ALA A 74 -9.97 10.11 1.48
CA ALA A 74 -9.37 10.13 2.81
C ALA A 74 -8.51 8.89 2.99
N LEU A 75 -7.33 9.05 3.58
CA LEU A 75 -6.39 7.96 3.87
C LEU A 75 -6.08 7.91 5.36
N VAL A 76 -6.58 6.88 6.03
CA VAL A 76 -6.28 6.61 7.44
C VAL A 76 -5.14 5.60 7.51
N LEU A 77 -3.99 6.07 8.00
CA LEU A 77 -2.81 5.26 8.25
C LEU A 77 -2.77 4.84 9.73
N ASN A 78 -2.42 3.59 10.00
CA ASN A 78 -2.24 3.04 11.35
C ASN A 78 -3.45 3.28 12.29
N PRO A 79 -4.57 2.59 12.09
CA PRO A 79 -5.84 2.87 12.75
C PRO A 79 -5.97 2.27 14.18
N CYS A 80 -4.93 2.35 15.04
CA CYS A 80 -5.00 1.95 16.44
C CYS A 80 -5.90 2.90 17.25
N LEU A 81 -7.17 3.01 16.87
CA LEU A 81 -8.12 4.01 17.34
C LEU A 81 -9.37 3.36 17.96
N SER A 82 -10.04 4.06 18.85
CA SER A 82 -11.40 3.70 19.26
C SER A 82 -12.43 4.06 18.18
N ALA A 83 -13.63 3.50 18.27
CA ALA A 83 -14.70 3.76 17.31
C ALA A 83 -15.06 5.26 17.15
N ALA A 84 -15.00 6.03 18.24
CA ALA A 84 -15.25 7.48 18.21
C ALA A 84 -14.08 8.24 17.56
N GLN A 85 -12.85 7.83 17.83
CA GLN A 85 -11.65 8.44 17.25
C GLN A 85 -11.57 8.19 15.75
N VAL A 86 -11.94 7.00 15.26
CA VAL A 86 -11.96 6.71 13.82
C VAL A 86 -12.90 7.63 13.07
N LEU A 87 -14.13 7.87 13.59
CA LEU A 87 -15.06 8.82 12.98
C LEU A 87 -14.48 10.24 12.91
N ARG A 88 -13.80 10.66 13.97
CA ARG A 88 -13.17 11.97 14.02
C ARG A 88 -12.05 12.07 12.98
N VAL A 89 -11.15 11.09 12.94
CA VAL A 89 -10.06 11.06 11.95
C VAL A 89 -10.60 11.07 10.52
N ILE A 90 -11.69 10.34 10.25
CA ILE A 90 -12.34 10.36 8.94
C ILE A 90 -12.85 11.78 8.61
N CYS A 91 -13.49 12.46 9.55
CA CYS A 91 -13.93 13.84 9.35
C CYS A 91 -12.74 14.79 9.13
N ASP A 92 -11.67 14.65 9.91
CA ASP A 92 -10.47 15.47 9.81
C ASP A 92 -9.78 15.28 8.45
N GLU A 93 -9.66 14.03 7.96
CA GLU A 93 -9.09 13.70 6.65
C GLU A 93 -9.90 14.30 5.49
N PHE A 94 -11.23 14.31 5.60
CA PHE A 94 -12.10 15.02 4.64
C PHE A 94 -12.17 16.53 4.90
N ARG A 95 -11.39 17.06 5.87
CA ARG A 95 -11.37 18.48 6.27
C ARG A 95 -12.74 19.03 6.67
N LEU A 96 -13.55 18.18 7.32
CA LEU A 96 -14.84 18.56 7.83
C LEU A 96 -14.73 19.20 9.20
N GLN A 97 -15.58 20.17 9.49
CA GLN A 97 -15.61 20.89 10.77
C GLN A 97 -16.93 20.61 11.49
N PRO A 98 -17.03 19.54 12.29
CA PRO A 98 -18.22 19.26 13.07
C PRO A 98 -18.39 20.33 14.18
N VAL A 99 -19.63 20.76 14.39
CA VAL A 99 -19.96 21.80 15.42
C VAL A 99 -19.66 21.28 16.82
N LYS A 100 -19.89 19.99 17.07
CA LYS A 100 -19.56 19.28 18.32
C LYS A 100 -18.83 17.99 17.96
N THR A 101 -18.14 17.42 18.98
CA THR A 101 -17.38 16.18 18.80
C THR A 101 -18.14 14.94 19.28
N THR A 102 -19.47 15.02 19.40
CA THR A 102 -20.29 13.85 19.74
C THR A 102 -20.35 12.90 18.54
N LYS A 103 -20.53 11.61 18.80
CA LYS A 103 -20.65 10.60 17.74
C LYS A 103 -21.76 10.96 16.74
N LYS A 104 -22.87 11.54 17.23
CA LYS A 104 -23.98 11.97 16.39
C LYS A 104 -23.57 13.10 15.45
N ASP A 105 -22.93 14.15 15.99
CA ASP A 105 -22.53 15.31 15.19
C ASP A 105 -21.50 14.92 14.12
N LEU A 106 -20.54 14.05 14.44
CA LEU A 106 -19.58 13.51 13.48
C LEU A 106 -20.28 12.76 12.35
N TYR A 107 -21.25 11.91 12.70
CA TYR A 107 -22.03 11.15 11.71
C TYR A 107 -22.88 12.06 10.83
N ASP A 108 -23.60 13.01 11.42
CA ASP A 108 -24.46 13.96 10.70
C ASP A 108 -23.63 14.86 9.76
N THR A 109 -22.44 15.32 10.24
CA THR A 109 -21.51 16.11 9.42
C THR A 109 -20.99 15.31 8.24
N LEU A 110 -20.57 14.07 8.46
CA LEU A 110 -20.12 13.18 7.39
C LEU A 110 -21.25 12.89 6.39
N ASN A 111 -22.45 12.60 6.87
CA ASN A 111 -23.60 12.34 6.00
C ASN A 111 -23.96 13.56 5.12
N ALA A 112 -23.99 14.76 5.71
CA ALA A 112 -24.24 16.00 4.97
C ALA A 112 -23.17 16.24 3.90
N PHE A 113 -21.90 15.97 4.21
CA PHE A 113 -20.80 16.02 3.24
C PHE A 113 -21.03 15.04 2.08
N LEU A 114 -21.31 13.77 2.39
CA LEU A 114 -21.50 12.72 1.38
C LEU A 114 -22.66 13.04 0.43
N LEU A 115 -23.79 13.55 0.96
CA LEU A 115 -24.93 13.95 0.15
C LEU A 115 -24.61 15.16 -0.77
N ARG A 116 -23.83 16.12 -0.27
CA ARG A 116 -23.37 17.26 -1.07
C ARG A 116 -22.44 16.80 -2.21
N GLU A 117 -21.48 15.91 -1.92
CA GLU A 117 -20.57 15.38 -2.94
C GLU A 117 -21.32 14.53 -3.98
N LEU A 118 -22.34 13.77 -3.57
CA LEU A 118 -23.20 13.04 -4.49
C LEU A 118 -23.95 14.00 -5.42
N ALA A 119 -24.53 15.08 -4.88
CA ALA A 119 -25.24 16.09 -5.68
C ALA A 119 -24.33 16.77 -6.72
N ALA A 120 -23.02 16.86 -6.42
CA ALA A 120 -21.98 17.32 -7.35
C ALA A 120 -21.45 16.22 -8.30
N ASN A 121 -22.04 15.02 -8.26
CA ASN A 121 -21.61 13.83 -8.99
C ASN A 121 -20.16 13.42 -8.67
N HIS A 122 -19.67 13.71 -7.47
CA HIS A 122 -18.38 13.27 -7.00
C HIS A 122 -18.47 11.87 -6.35
N ILE A 123 -17.34 11.17 -6.37
CA ILE A 123 -17.17 9.92 -5.63
C ILE A 123 -16.42 10.22 -4.33
N VAL A 124 -16.80 9.57 -3.24
CA VAL A 124 -16.08 9.70 -1.97
C VAL A 124 -15.51 8.34 -1.60
N ALA A 125 -14.20 8.28 -1.38
CA ALA A 125 -13.47 7.06 -1.04
C ALA A 125 -12.68 7.23 0.26
N LEU A 126 -12.86 6.27 1.17
CA LEU A 126 -12.11 6.14 2.41
C LEU A 126 -11.18 4.93 2.29
N ILE A 127 -9.89 5.15 2.40
CA ILE A 127 -8.88 4.08 2.41
C ILE A 127 -8.37 3.95 3.85
N ILE A 128 -8.41 2.74 4.38
CA ILE A 128 -7.89 2.42 5.71
C ILE A 128 -6.76 1.42 5.53
N ASP A 129 -5.53 1.87 5.73
CA ASP A 129 -4.33 1.02 5.69
C ASP A 129 -4.08 0.37 7.06
N GLU A 130 -3.35 -0.74 7.07
CA GLU A 130 -3.06 -1.55 8.27
C GLU A 130 -4.35 -1.96 9.01
N ALA A 131 -5.44 -2.25 8.26
CA ALA A 131 -6.77 -2.51 8.81
C ALA A 131 -6.85 -3.76 9.70
N GLN A 132 -5.86 -4.67 9.68
CA GLN A 132 -5.76 -5.80 10.62
C GLN A 132 -5.57 -5.33 12.08
N ASN A 133 -5.10 -4.08 12.28
CA ASN A 133 -4.93 -3.50 13.62
C ASN A 133 -6.23 -2.94 14.21
N LEU A 134 -7.31 -2.91 13.43
CA LEU A 134 -8.63 -2.48 13.89
C LEU A 134 -9.27 -3.51 14.81
N LYS A 135 -9.81 -3.04 15.92
CA LYS A 135 -10.67 -3.87 16.77
C LYS A 135 -11.97 -4.21 16.04
N PRO A 136 -12.57 -5.39 16.29
CA PRO A 136 -13.87 -5.76 15.69
C PRO A 136 -14.97 -4.71 15.89
N SER A 137 -15.02 -4.05 17.05
CA SER A 137 -15.97 -2.96 17.33
C SER A 137 -15.78 -1.73 16.45
N VAL A 138 -14.55 -1.46 15.99
CA VAL A 138 -14.23 -0.38 15.07
C VAL A 138 -14.60 -0.75 13.65
N LEU A 139 -14.32 -1.98 13.23
CA LEU A 139 -14.77 -2.51 11.93
C LEU A 139 -16.29 -2.49 11.82
N GLU A 140 -17.00 -2.80 12.91
CA GLU A 140 -18.46 -2.71 12.94
C GLU A 140 -18.94 -1.25 12.81
N GLN A 141 -18.24 -0.28 13.44
CA GLN A 141 -18.55 1.14 13.24
C GLN A 141 -18.32 1.58 11.79
N ILE A 142 -17.24 1.11 11.14
CA ILE A 142 -16.97 1.36 9.73
C ILE A 142 -18.04 0.71 8.84
N ARG A 143 -18.50 -0.50 9.19
CA ARG A 143 -19.63 -1.15 8.51
C ARG A 143 -20.90 -0.28 8.56
N LEU A 144 -21.18 0.33 9.71
CA LEU A 144 -22.35 1.22 9.84
C LEU A 144 -22.26 2.46 8.94
N LEU A 145 -21.04 2.96 8.63
CA LEU A 145 -20.87 4.06 7.67
C LEU A 145 -21.32 3.68 6.27
N SER A 146 -21.24 2.41 5.88
CA SER A 146 -21.73 1.95 4.58
C SER A 146 -23.27 1.92 4.46
N ASN A 147 -23.99 2.14 5.57
CA ASN A 147 -25.45 2.38 5.54
C ASN A 147 -25.79 3.80 5.06
N LEU A 148 -24.78 4.67 4.91
CA LEU A 148 -24.95 5.96 4.26
C LEU A 148 -25.09 5.70 2.75
N GLU A 149 -26.34 5.55 2.32
CA GLU A 149 -26.71 5.21 0.94
C GLU A 149 -28.02 5.88 0.57
N THR A 150 -28.22 6.07 -0.72
CA THR A 150 -29.54 6.39 -1.29
C THR A 150 -30.24 5.09 -1.72
N ALA A 151 -31.45 5.21 -2.26
CA ALA A 151 -32.15 4.06 -2.84
C ALA A 151 -31.39 3.39 -4.02
N LYS A 152 -30.39 4.08 -4.60
CA LYS A 152 -29.69 3.63 -5.81
C LYS A 152 -28.19 3.43 -5.63
N GLU A 153 -27.55 4.17 -4.71
CA GLU A 153 -26.08 4.26 -4.67
C GLU A 153 -25.51 4.31 -3.25
N LYS A 154 -24.34 3.71 -3.08
CA LYS A 154 -23.50 3.86 -1.89
C LYS A 154 -22.81 5.20 -1.93
N LEU A 155 -22.99 6.02 -0.87
CA LEU A 155 -22.37 7.35 -0.77
C LEU A 155 -20.86 7.30 -0.51
N LEU A 156 -20.41 6.31 0.25
CA LEU A 156 -19.01 6.15 0.66
C LEU A 156 -18.45 4.81 0.17
N GLN A 157 -17.31 4.87 -0.54
CA GLN A 157 -16.56 3.71 -0.95
C GLN A 157 -15.47 3.47 0.09
N ILE A 158 -15.38 2.24 0.64
CA ILE A 158 -14.45 1.92 1.74
C ILE A 158 -13.48 0.85 1.26
N VAL A 159 -12.20 1.18 1.30
CA VAL A 159 -11.11 0.25 0.99
C VAL A 159 -10.40 -0.13 2.29
N LEU A 160 -10.43 -1.41 2.61
CA LEU A 160 -9.67 -1.99 3.72
C LEU A 160 -8.40 -2.61 3.16
N VAL A 161 -7.26 -2.11 3.60
CA VAL A 161 -5.93 -2.60 3.18
C VAL A 161 -5.23 -3.16 4.40
N GLY A 162 -4.65 -4.35 4.29
CA GLY A 162 -3.99 -4.96 5.44
C GLY A 162 -3.14 -6.18 5.08
N GLN A 163 -2.59 -6.77 6.12
CA GLN A 163 -1.81 -8.00 6.05
C GLN A 163 -2.77 -9.20 5.93
N PRO A 164 -2.28 -10.44 5.67
CA PRO A 164 -3.13 -11.62 5.59
C PRO A 164 -4.04 -11.82 6.81
N GLU A 165 -3.62 -11.34 7.99
CA GLU A 165 -4.38 -11.35 9.24
C GLU A 165 -5.70 -10.58 9.13
N LEU A 166 -5.80 -9.59 8.24
CA LEU A 166 -7.08 -8.93 7.94
C LEU A 166 -8.09 -9.93 7.38
N GLY A 167 -7.65 -10.85 6.55
CA GLY A 167 -8.50 -11.93 6.03
C GLY A 167 -9.05 -12.82 7.13
N ALA A 168 -8.20 -13.22 8.09
CA ALA A 168 -8.58 -14.01 9.25
C ALA A 168 -9.52 -13.22 10.19
N LEU A 169 -9.24 -11.93 10.42
CA LEU A 169 -10.09 -11.04 11.21
C LEU A 169 -11.49 -10.92 10.60
N LEU A 170 -11.59 -10.68 9.29
CA LEU A 170 -12.86 -10.56 8.56
C LEU A 170 -13.62 -11.90 8.46
N ALA A 171 -12.98 -13.03 8.73
CA ALA A 171 -13.61 -14.36 8.74
C ALA A 171 -14.32 -14.68 10.08
N GLN A 172 -14.09 -13.88 11.14
CA GLN A 172 -14.73 -14.09 12.44
C GLN A 172 -16.25 -13.94 12.36
N ASP A 173 -16.99 -14.73 13.15
CA ASP A 173 -18.45 -14.77 13.14
C ASP A 173 -19.09 -13.43 13.49
N ASN A 174 -18.51 -12.69 14.42
CA ASN A 174 -18.95 -11.35 14.81
C ASN A 174 -18.82 -10.29 13.72
N LEU A 175 -18.05 -10.56 12.65
CA LEU A 175 -17.87 -9.69 11.49
C LEU A 175 -18.56 -10.24 10.22
N ARG A 176 -19.41 -11.28 10.35
CA ARG A 176 -20.11 -11.89 9.22
C ARG A 176 -20.85 -10.88 8.34
N GLN A 177 -21.49 -9.87 8.95
CA GLN A 177 -22.23 -8.84 8.20
C GLN A 177 -21.29 -7.94 7.39
N LEU A 178 -20.12 -7.58 7.92
CA LEU A 178 -19.10 -6.84 7.19
C LEU A 178 -18.54 -7.68 6.03
N LYS A 179 -18.23 -8.95 6.31
CA LYS A 179 -17.73 -9.90 5.30
C LYS A 179 -18.66 -10.00 4.08
N GLN A 180 -19.97 -9.99 4.29
CA GLN A 180 -21.00 -10.04 3.23
C GLN A 180 -21.08 -8.76 2.40
N ARG A 181 -20.63 -7.63 2.95
CA ARG A 181 -20.62 -6.33 2.26
C ARG A 181 -19.39 -6.08 1.41
N ILE A 182 -18.32 -6.87 1.60
CA ILE A 182 -17.11 -6.75 0.79
C ILE A 182 -17.37 -7.35 -0.59
N ALA A 183 -17.57 -6.45 -1.56
CA ALA A 183 -17.89 -6.82 -2.94
C ALA A 183 -16.68 -7.34 -3.71
N LEU A 184 -15.49 -6.80 -3.43
CA LEU A 184 -14.28 -7.15 -4.15
C LEU A 184 -13.15 -7.45 -3.17
N ARG A 185 -12.34 -8.47 -3.49
CA ARG A 185 -11.16 -8.86 -2.73
C ARG A 185 -10.02 -9.13 -3.67
N HIS A 186 -8.83 -8.70 -3.28
CA HIS A 186 -7.61 -9.05 -3.99
C HIS A 186 -6.46 -9.25 -3.00
N HIS A 187 -5.60 -10.20 -3.29
CA HIS A 187 -4.39 -10.45 -2.53
C HIS A 187 -3.18 -10.00 -3.36
N VAL A 188 -2.41 -9.07 -2.81
CA VAL A 188 -1.16 -8.61 -3.43
C VAL A 188 -0.07 -9.62 -3.09
N GLU A 189 0.29 -10.40 -4.10
CA GLU A 189 1.34 -11.39 -3.99
C GLU A 189 2.73 -10.74 -4.11
N PRO A 190 3.78 -11.35 -3.54
CA PRO A 190 5.16 -10.99 -3.82
C PRO A 190 5.47 -11.06 -5.32
N LEU A 191 6.56 -10.42 -5.73
CA LEU A 191 7.04 -10.46 -7.12
C LEU A 191 7.43 -11.89 -7.53
N ALA A 192 7.10 -12.28 -8.74
CA ALA A 192 7.59 -13.52 -9.34
C ALA A 192 9.12 -13.42 -9.59
N ALA A 193 9.78 -14.56 -9.74
CA ALA A 193 11.23 -14.61 -9.94
C ALA A 193 11.69 -13.76 -11.14
N GLU A 194 10.92 -13.82 -12.22
CA GLU A 194 11.16 -13.07 -13.47
C GLU A 194 11.02 -11.56 -13.26
N GLU A 195 10.14 -11.14 -12.36
CA GLU A 195 9.86 -9.73 -12.11
C GLU A 195 10.91 -9.06 -11.21
N VAL A 196 11.71 -9.83 -10.45
CA VAL A 196 12.72 -9.26 -9.53
C VAL A 196 13.78 -8.44 -10.26
N GLY A 197 14.30 -8.97 -11.38
CA GLY A 197 15.26 -8.24 -12.21
C GLY A 197 14.67 -6.96 -12.79
N GLU A 198 13.43 -7.00 -13.27
CA GLU A 198 12.71 -5.84 -13.81
C GLU A 198 12.43 -4.79 -12.71
N TYR A 199 12.05 -5.24 -11.52
CA TYR A 199 11.85 -4.38 -10.34
C TYR A 199 13.14 -3.62 -9.97
N ILE A 200 14.26 -4.33 -9.87
CA ILE A 200 15.58 -3.74 -9.56
C ILE A 200 15.96 -2.72 -10.63
N ALA A 201 15.84 -3.08 -11.91
CA ALA A 201 16.14 -2.21 -13.04
C ALA A 201 15.23 -0.99 -13.09
N HIS A 202 13.95 -1.13 -12.76
CA HIS A 202 13.00 -0.01 -12.67
C HIS A 202 13.45 1.00 -11.62
N ARG A 203 13.70 0.55 -10.39
CA ARG A 203 14.13 1.41 -9.28
C ARG A 203 15.47 2.09 -9.57
N TRP A 204 16.41 1.34 -10.17
CA TRP A 204 17.69 1.89 -10.61
C TRP A 204 17.54 3.04 -11.61
N ARG A 205 16.67 2.86 -12.62
CA ARG A 205 16.38 3.87 -13.64
C ARG A 205 15.72 5.11 -13.05
N VAL A 206 14.72 4.93 -12.17
CA VAL A 206 14.05 6.05 -11.48
C VAL A 206 15.04 6.86 -10.67
N ALA A 207 15.98 6.20 -9.97
CA ALA A 207 17.05 6.86 -9.24
C ALA A 207 18.09 7.58 -10.10
N GLY A 208 17.97 7.51 -11.43
CA GLY A 208 18.88 8.14 -12.39
C GLY A 208 20.09 7.29 -12.75
N GLY A 209 20.06 6.00 -12.43
CA GLY A 209 21.13 5.06 -12.75
C GLY A 209 21.22 4.76 -14.25
N ASP A 210 22.43 4.54 -14.71
CA ASP A 210 22.77 4.21 -16.11
C ASP A 210 23.03 2.71 -16.29
N SER A 211 23.31 2.32 -17.55
CA SER A 211 23.57 0.93 -17.96
C SER A 211 24.98 0.41 -17.62
N ARG A 212 25.85 1.22 -17.02
CA ARG A 212 27.21 0.82 -16.66
C ARG A 212 27.24 -0.10 -15.43
N MET A 213 26.20 0.00 -14.58
CA MET A 213 26.05 -0.92 -13.46
C MET A 213 25.16 -2.09 -13.86
N GLN A 214 25.56 -3.30 -13.49
CA GLN A 214 24.85 -4.53 -13.84
C GLN A 214 24.71 -5.44 -12.61
N TRP A 215 23.70 -6.28 -12.63
CA TRP A 215 23.49 -7.36 -11.68
C TRP A 215 23.76 -8.70 -12.37
N ALA A 216 24.65 -9.50 -11.82
CA ALA A 216 24.90 -10.84 -12.34
C ALA A 216 23.63 -11.72 -12.19
N PRO A 217 23.33 -12.63 -13.13
CA PRO A 217 22.15 -13.49 -13.05
C PRO A 217 22.07 -14.28 -11.73
N GLU A 218 23.21 -14.77 -11.25
CA GLU A 218 23.30 -15.52 -9.98
C GLU A 218 22.98 -14.62 -8.76
N ALA A 219 23.32 -13.34 -8.84
CA ALA A 219 22.98 -12.36 -7.81
C ALA A 219 21.44 -12.14 -7.76
N LEU A 220 20.79 -12.01 -8.91
CA LEU A 220 19.33 -11.87 -9.00
C LEU A 220 18.62 -13.11 -8.45
N THR A 221 19.09 -14.30 -8.80
CA THR A 221 18.56 -15.57 -8.28
C THR A 221 18.65 -15.61 -6.75
N MET A 222 19.82 -15.29 -6.19
CA MET A 222 20.04 -15.27 -4.74
C MET A 222 19.16 -14.23 -4.02
N ILE A 223 18.96 -13.05 -4.63
CA ILE A 223 18.06 -12.03 -4.10
C ILE A 223 16.62 -12.57 -4.05
N TYR A 224 16.16 -13.24 -5.09
CA TYR A 224 14.83 -13.86 -5.10
C TYR A 224 14.69 -14.96 -4.05
N GLU A 225 15.65 -15.87 -3.97
CA GLU A 225 15.64 -16.99 -3.00
C GLU A 225 15.54 -16.50 -1.56
N TYR A 226 16.27 -15.42 -1.22
CA TYR A 226 16.22 -14.83 0.10
C TYR A 226 14.93 -14.04 0.34
N SER A 227 14.57 -13.17 -0.58
CA SER A 227 13.44 -12.24 -0.42
C SER A 227 12.07 -12.88 -0.65
N ARG A 228 12.03 -14.02 -1.34
CA ARG A 228 10.80 -14.66 -1.84
C ARG A 228 9.93 -13.67 -2.63
N GLY A 229 10.58 -12.72 -3.33
CA GLY A 229 9.91 -11.70 -4.11
C GLY A 229 9.30 -10.55 -3.29
N VAL A 230 9.50 -10.49 -1.98
CA VAL A 230 8.99 -9.41 -1.14
C VAL A 230 9.78 -8.11 -1.39
N PRO A 231 9.16 -7.04 -1.95
CA PRO A 231 9.87 -5.81 -2.34
C PRO A 231 10.72 -5.17 -1.24
N ARG A 232 10.22 -5.19 0.00
CA ARG A 232 10.96 -4.65 1.14
C ARG A 232 12.27 -5.38 1.39
N LEU A 233 12.28 -6.71 1.31
CA LEU A 233 13.47 -7.52 1.48
C LEU A 233 14.43 -7.35 0.30
N ILE A 234 13.91 -7.28 -0.93
CA ILE A 234 14.71 -6.97 -2.11
C ILE A 234 15.44 -5.65 -1.92
N ASN A 235 14.74 -4.60 -1.47
CA ASN A 235 15.35 -3.29 -1.24
C ASN A 235 16.49 -3.35 -0.22
N VAL A 236 16.28 -4.02 0.92
CA VAL A 236 17.30 -4.15 1.98
C VAL A 236 18.56 -4.81 1.42
N ILE A 237 18.40 -5.92 0.70
CA ILE A 237 19.54 -6.66 0.15
C ILE A 237 20.23 -5.88 -0.96
N CYS A 238 19.47 -5.25 -1.86
CA CYS A 238 20.04 -4.48 -2.95
C CYS A 238 20.80 -3.24 -2.46
N ASP A 239 20.30 -2.54 -1.44
CA ASP A 239 20.99 -1.39 -0.85
C ASP A 239 22.35 -1.80 -0.25
N LYS A 240 22.38 -2.87 0.54
CA LYS A 240 23.62 -3.43 1.12
C LYS A 240 24.57 -3.99 0.06
N ALA A 241 24.05 -4.65 -0.98
CA ALA A 241 24.87 -5.16 -2.07
C ALA A 241 25.51 -4.04 -2.89
N LEU A 242 24.81 -2.91 -3.10
CA LEU A 242 25.38 -1.71 -3.71
C LEU A 242 26.49 -1.10 -2.83
N LEU A 243 26.30 -1.11 -1.53
CA LEU A 243 27.34 -0.66 -0.61
C LEU A 243 28.59 -1.56 -0.68
N ALA A 244 28.41 -2.88 -0.72
CA ALA A 244 29.51 -3.84 -0.89
C ALA A 244 30.22 -3.66 -2.24
N GLY A 245 29.44 -3.43 -3.32
CA GLY A 245 29.98 -3.12 -4.64
C GLY A 245 30.78 -1.81 -4.67
N TYR A 246 30.30 -0.78 -3.97
CA TYR A 246 31.04 0.48 -3.81
C TYR A 246 32.39 0.28 -3.11
N VAL A 247 32.41 -0.48 -2.01
CA VAL A 247 33.67 -0.78 -1.29
C VAL A 247 34.67 -1.56 -2.16
N ALA A 248 34.16 -2.41 -3.06
CA ALA A 248 34.97 -3.18 -4.01
C ALA A 248 35.23 -2.43 -5.34
N GLU A 249 34.80 -1.17 -5.47
CA GLU A 249 34.87 -0.36 -6.69
C GLU A 249 34.27 -1.07 -7.93
N ALA A 250 33.30 -1.97 -7.69
CA ALA A 250 32.71 -2.81 -8.73
C ALA A 250 31.52 -2.15 -9.43
N ARG A 251 31.40 -2.39 -10.74
CA ARG A 251 30.23 -2.01 -11.56
C ARG A 251 29.33 -3.20 -11.85
N VAL A 252 29.70 -4.39 -11.42
CA VAL A 252 28.90 -5.60 -11.53
C VAL A 252 28.67 -6.15 -10.12
N ILE A 253 27.43 -6.20 -9.69
CA ILE A 253 27.04 -6.82 -8.41
C ILE A 253 26.92 -8.33 -8.64
N ASN A 254 27.79 -9.09 -7.99
CA ASN A 254 27.87 -10.54 -8.10
C ASN A 254 27.23 -11.26 -6.89
N ALA A 255 27.16 -12.59 -6.97
CA ALA A 255 26.58 -13.42 -5.91
C ALA A 255 27.31 -13.27 -4.54
N SER A 256 28.63 -13.08 -4.52
CA SER A 256 29.37 -12.94 -3.24
C SER A 256 29.02 -11.65 -2.50
N MET A 257 28.77 -10.55 -3.24
CA MET A 257 28.31 -9.28 -2.65
C MET A 257 26.90 -9.40 -2.08
N VAL A 258 25.99 -10.11 -2.78
CA VAL A 258 24.64 -10.40 -2.29
C VAL A 258 24.68 -11.32 -1.07
N GLN A 259 25.52 -12.36 -1.08
CA GLN A 259 25.70 -13.25 0.06
C GLN A 259 26.17 -12.49 1.32
N ARG A 260 27.12 -11.57 1.15
CA ARG A 260 27.57 -10.68 2.25
C ARG A 260 26.42 -9.78 2.73
N ALA A 261 25.65 -9.19 1.83
CA ALA A 261 24.51 -8.35 2.17
C ALA A 261 23.43 -9.12 2.96
N ILE A 262 23.21 -10.40 2.63
CA ILE A 262 22.30 -11.30 3.37
C ILE A 262 22.85 -11.58 4.77
N ALA A 263 24.12 -11.99 4.89
CA ALA A 263 24.76 -12.25 6.18
C ALA A 263 24.67 -11.03 7.12
N ASP A 264 24.99 -9.84 6.61
CA ASP A 264 24.85 -8.58 7.34
C ASP A 264 23.39 -8.28 7.76
N SER A 265 22.41 -8.70 6.97
CA SER A 265 20.99 -8.50 7.29
C SER A 265 20.50 -9.42 8.38
N GLU A 266 21.11 -10.61 8.51
CA GLU A 266 20.81 -11.61 9.54
C GLU A 266 21.66 -11.41 10.82
N GLY A 267 22.51 -10.39 10.85
CA GLY A 267 23.42 -10.15 11.98
C GLY A 267 24.51 -11.22 12.13
N LYS A 268 24.82 -11.97 11.08
CA LYS A 268 25.89 -12.95 11.06
C LYS A 268 27.19 -12.26 10.66
N PRO A 269 28.30 -12.55 11.31
CA PRO A 269 29.61 -12.06 10.83
C PRO A 269 29.85 -12.60 9.42
N ALA A 270 30.36 -11.71 8.55
CA ALA A 270 30.69 -12.02 7.16
C ALA A 270 31.93 -12.91 7.05
#